data_4475045db4d09a0639ebccb9b4b0e2f3
#
_entry.id   4475045db4d09a0639ebccb9b4b0e2f3
#
_cell.length_a   1.000
_cell.length_b   1.000
_cell.length_c   1.000
_cell.angle_alpha   90.00
_cell.angle_beta   90.00
_cell.angle_gamma   90.00
#
_symmetry.space_group_name_H-M   'P 1'
#
loop_
_entity.id
_entity.type
_entity.pdbx_description
1 polymer ?
#
loop_
_entity_poly.entity_id
_entity_poly.type
_entity_poly.pdbx_seq_one_letter_code
_entity_poly.pdbx_strand_id
1 'polypeptide(L)'
;LVAAAAHEGGHAVARLPPGMPRVLFHVDFDSFFVSVGLRDRPALRDKPVVVCHATRDARVTSSSEIASCNYAARAHGVRNGMSLAHARELCADVSTIPYTFDAYYAVSLQFYAVLLDVADALQVVSIDEALLDVSHVVAALAAGDRAQPGRDRRLAACVAAHAGLSPVRALAEALRDLVRAETHCE
;
A
#
# COMPACT_ATOMS: atom_id res chain seq x y z
N LEU A 1 9.25 -2.39 -17.08
CA LEU A 1 8.37 -3.11 -18.01
C LEU A 1 7.98 -4.42 -17.35
N VAL A 2 6.86 -4.43 -16.63
CA VAL A 2 6.22 -5.67 -16.21
C VAL A 2 5.62 -6.25 -17.49
N ALA A 3 6.24 -7.29 -18.05
CA ALA A 3 5.62 -8.08 -19.08
C ALA A 3 4.35 -8.67 -18.48
N ALA A 4 3.20 -8.29 -19.00
CA ALA A 4 1.95 -8.96 -18.73
C ALA A 4 2.14 -10.40 -19.19
N ALA A 5 2.41 -11.32 -18.25
CA ALA A 5 2.19 -12.74 -18.48
C ALA A 5 0.68 -12.87 -18.66
N ALA A 6 0.24 -12.95 -19.90
CA ALA A 6 -1.10 -13.39 -20.23
C ALA A 6 -1.21 -14.81 -19.66
N HIS A 7 -1.80 -14.94 -18.49
CA HIS A 7 -2.30 -16.20 -18.01
C HIS A 7 -3.48 -16.53 -18.92
N GLU A 8 -3.26 -17.41 -19.90
CA GLU A 8 -4.32 -18.11 -20.62
C GLU A 8 -5.01 -19.11 -19.67
N GLY A 9 -5.66 -18.55 -18.68
CA GLY A 9 -6.57 -19.17 -17.76
C GLY A 9 -7.49 -18.08 -17.32
N GLY A 10 -8.27 -17.55 -18.26
CA GLY A 10 -9.28 -16.55 -17.97
C GLY A 10 -10.29 -17.16 -17.01
N HIS A 11 -10.08 -16.95 -15.71
CA HIS A 11 -11.18 -17.02 -14.77
C HIS A 11 -12.13 -15.90 -15.18
N ALA A 12 -13.18 -16.29 -15.93
CA ALA A 12 -14.28 -15.39 -16.21
C ALA A 12 -14.73 -14.85 -14.85
N VAL A 13 -14.53 -13.55 -14.60
CA VAL A 13 -15.07 -12.92 -13.41
C VAL A 13 -16.56 -13.22 -13.40
N ALA A 14 -17.00 -14.00 -12.43
CA ALA A 14 -18.39 -14.44 -12.36
C ALA A 14 -19.27 -13.19 -12.35
N ARG A 15 -20.29 -13.14 -13.22
CA ARG A 15 -21.19 -11.99 -13.25
C ARG A 15 -21.87 -11.85 -11.90
N LEU A 16 -21.85 -10.65 -11.34
CA LEU A 16 -22.57 -10.36 -10.11
C LEU A 16 -24.06 -10.69 -10.30
N PRO A 17 -24.70 -11.32 -9.30
CA PRO A 17 -26.14 -11.53 -9.30
C PRO A 17 -26.90 -10.21 -9.54
N PRO A 18 -28.05 -10.24 -10.24
CA PRO A 18 -28.86 -9.06 -10.43
C PRO A 18 -29.21 -8.41 -9.09
N GLY A 19 -29.00 -7.08 -8.98
CA GLY A 19 -29.28 -6.32 -7.75
C GLY A 19 -28.18 -6.33 -6.70
N MET A 20 -27.09 -7.09 -6.88
CA MET A 20 -25.93 -7.04 -5.98
C MET A 20 -25.15 -5.74 -6.20
N PRO A 21 -24.88 -4.94 -5.15
CA PRO A 21 -24.08 -3.73 -5.29
C PRO A 21 -22.63 -4.07 -5.63
N ARG A 22 -22.03 -3.33 -6.54
CA ARG A 22 -20.60 -3.43 -6.83
C ARG A 22 -19.81 -2.74 -5.74
N VAL A 23 -18.78 -3.41 -5.21
CA VAL A 23 -17.88 -2.88 -4.19
C VAL A 23 -16.47 -2.84 -4.75
N LEU A 24 -15.94 -1.62 -4.90
CA LEU A 24 -14.59 -1.36 -5.37
C LEU A 24 -13.76 -0.76 -4.23
N PHE A 25 -12.57 -1.30 -4.03
CA PHE A 25 -11.56 -0.68 -3.18
C PHE A 25 -10.53 0.02 -4.04
N HIS A 26 -10.20 1.24 -3.67
CA HIS A 26 -8.99 1.93 -4.10
C HIS A 26 -7.97 1.79 -2.97
N VAL A 27 -6.87 1.13 -3.25
CA VAL A 27 -5.80 0.85 -2.28
C VAL A 27 -4.56 1.60 -2.73
N ASP A 28 -4.00 2.39 -1.81
CA ASP A 28 -2.81 3.20 -2.01
C ASP A 28 -1.92 3.07 -0.77
N PHE A 29 -0.62 2.93 -0.98
CA PHE A 29 0.35 2.82 0.10
C PHE A 29 0.71 4.20 0.66
N ASP A 30 0.59 4.36 1.95
CA ASP A 30 1.00 5.58 2.64
C ASP A 30 2.51 5.82 2.53
N SER A 31 2.89 6.89 1.80
CA SER A 31 4.30 7.31 1.66
C SER A 31 5.24 6.15 1.25
N PHE A 32 4.88 5.37 0.25
CA PHE A 32 5.48 4.09 -0.12
C PHE A 32 7.00 4.05 -0.04
N PHE A 33 7.70 4.97 -0.73
CA PHE A 33 9.17 4.95 -0.75
C PHE A 33 9.78 5.17 0.63
N VAL A 34 9.16 6.03 1.45
CA VAL A 34 9.61 6.23 2.84
C VAL A 34 9.31 5.00 3.68
N SER A 35 8.10 4.44 3.60
CA SER A 35 7.69 3.26 4.37
C SER A 35 8.62 2.08 4.10
N VAL A 36 8.92 1.79 2.84
CA VAL A 36 9.90 0.75 2.46
C VAL A 36 11.29 1.09 3.00
N GLY A 37 11.75 2.33 2.85
CA GLY A 37 13.07 2.75 3.32
C GLY A 37 13.23 2.73 4.85
N LEU A 38 12.13 2.80 5.61
CA LEU A 38 12.13 2.76 7.07
C LEU A 38 12.18 1.34 7.66
N ARG A 39 11.91 0.30 6.89
CA ARG A 39 11.94 -1.10 7.36
C ARG A 39 13.25 -1.42 8.08
N ASP A 40 14.36 -1.01 7.51
CA ASP A 40 15.71 -1.26 8.05
C ASP A 40 16.26 -0.07 8.86
N ARG A 41 15.41 0.92 9.18
CA ARG A 41 15.83 2.16 9.87
C ARG A 41 14.89 2.52 11.03
N PRO A 42 14.74 1.64 12.05
CA PRO A 42 13.77 1.85 13.13
C PRO A 42 13.99 3.16 13.89
N ALA A 43 15.22 3.67 13.96
CA ALA A 43 15.53 4.95 14.63
C ALA A 43 14.96 6.20 13.91
N LEU A 44 14.41 6.04 12.70
CA LEU A 44 13.82 7.12 11.91
C LEU A 44 12.29 7.05 11.82
N ARG A 45 11.63 6.02 12.37
CA ARG A 45 10.18 5.81 12.21
C ARG A 45 9.33 7.00 12.66
N ASP A 46 9.68 7.58 13.79
CA ASP A 46 8.93 8.71 14.38
C ASP A 46 9.50 10.09 13.98
N LYS A 47 10.41 10.12 13.01
CA LYS A 47 11.05 11.37 12.57
C LYS A 47 10.51 11.84 11.22
N PRO A 48 10.61 13.15 10.92
CA PRO A 48 10.39 13.66 9.57
C PRO A 48 11.41 13.06 8.61
N VAL A 49 10.94 12.28 7.62
CA VAL A 49 11.79 11.58 6.64
C VAL A 49 11.29 11.84 5.23
N VAL A 50 12.25 12.03 4.32
CA VAL A 50 12.00 12.19 2.90
C VAL A 50 12.92 11.27 2.08
N VAL A 51 12.45 10.85 0.92
CA VAL A 51 13.25 10.16 -0.10
C VAL A 51 13.61 11.14 -1.20
N CYS A 52 14.90 11.25 -1.50
CA CYS A 52 15.42 12.05 -2.61
C CYS A 52 16.81 11.53 -3.04
N HIS A 53 17.34 12.05 -4.15
CA HIS A 53 18.68 11.69 -4.64
C HIS A 53 19.85 12.24 -3.78
N ALA A 54 19.56 13.14 -2.84
CA ALA A 54 20.59 13.73 -2.01
C ALA A 54 21.13 12.71 -0.99
N THR A 55 22.47 12.61 -0.89
CA THR A 55 23.15 11.88 0.18
C THR A 55 23.08 12.66 1.50
N ARG A 56 23.38 11.99 2.64
CA ARG A 56 23.43 12.61 3.99
C ARG A 56 24.27 13.89 4.06
N ASP A 57 25.31 13.99 3.22
CA ASP A 57 26.24 15.11 3.18
C ASP A 57 25.80 16.23 2.22
N ALA A 58 24.65 16.10 1.56
CA ALA A 58 24.12 17.16 0.72
C ALA A 58 23.80 18.37 1.60
N ARG A 59 24.63 19.41 1.47
CA ARG A 59 24.50 20.66 2.22
C ARG A 59 23.18 21.36 1.91
N VAL A 60 22.82 22.36 2.70
CA VAL A 60 21.58 23.13 2.73
C VAL A 60 21.06 23.62 1.36
N THR A 61 21.88 23.60 0.31
CA THR A 61 21.59 24.09 -1.02
C THR A 61 21.16 23.03 -2.03
N SER A 62 20.79 21.82 -1.58
CA SER A 62 20.40 20.76 -2.52
C SER A 62 19.08 21.07 -3.21
N SER A 63 19.13 21.19 -4.54
CA SER A 63 17.94 21.26 -5.41
C SER A 63 17.27 19.91 -5.65
N SER A 64 17.74 18.84 -4.98
CA SER A 64 17.19 17.50 -5.12
C SER A 64 15.71 17.50 -4.79
N GLU A 65 14.90 16.99 -5.70
CA GLU A 65 13.46 16.91 -5.53
C GLU A 65 13.09 15.76 -4.61
N ILE A 66 12.11 15.99 -3.74
CA ILE A 66 11.55 15.00 -2.83
C ILE A 66 10.54 14.13 -3.58
N ALA A 67 10.83 12.85 -3.70
CA ALA A 67 9.92 11.88 -4.31
C ALA A 67 8.81 11.41 -3.35
N SER A 68 9.12 11.29 -2.06
CA SER A 68 8.18 10.87 -1.04
C SER A 68 8.54 11.47 0.31
N CYS A 69 7.53 11.78 1.12
CA CYS A 69 7.70 12.27 2.48
C CYS A 69 6.65 11.63 3.40
N ASN A 70 7.06 11.25 4.63
CA ASN A 70 6.15 10.67 5.60
C ASN A 70 5.24 11.73 6.27
N TYR A 71 4.25 11.27 7.04
CA TYR A 71 3.31 12.15 7.73
C TYR A 71 3.98 13.09 8.73
N ALA A 72 5.06 12.67 9.39
CA ALA A 72 5.84 13.54 10.27
C ALA A 72 6.42 14.73 9.50
N ALA A 73 7.00 14.51 8.31
CA ALA A 73 7.48 15.58 7.45
C ALA A 73 6.32 16.45 6.90
N ARG A 74 5.21 15.79 6.50
CA ARG A 74 4.00 16.48 6.00
C ARG A 74 3.37 17.42 7.05
N ALA A 75 3.47 17.09 8.34
CA ALA A 75 2.99 17.92 9.44
C ALA A 75 3.74 19.27 9.51
N HIS A 76 4.99 19.33 9.05
CA HIS A 76 5.77 20.56 8.90
C HIS A 76 5.57 21.28 7.57
N GLY A 77 4.63 20.81 6.73
CA GLY A 77 4.35 21.42 5.43
C GLY A 77 5.19 20.88 4.27
N VAL A 78 6.08 19.91 4.51
CA VAL A 78 6.85 19.27 3.45
C VAL A 78 5.93 18.45 2.52
N ARG A 79 6.20 18.51 1.20
CA ARG A 79 5.40 17.83 0.17
C ARG A 79 6.32 17.18 -0.88
N ASN A 80 5.81 16.15 -1.55
CA ASN A 80 6.44 15.59 -2.74
C ASN A 80 6.59 16.69 -3.80
N GLY A 81 7.66 16.64 -4.58
CA GLY A 81 7.99 17.64 -5.59
C GLY A 81 8.73 18.88 -5.07
N MET A 82 8.83 19.08 -3.74
CA MET A 82 9.64 20.17 -3.18
C MET A 82 11.13 19.90 -3.32
N SER A 83 11.94 20.97 -3.41
CA SER A 83 13.39 20.84 -3.25
C SER A 83 13.76 20.51 -1.80
N LEU A 84 14.82 19.76 -1.60
CA LEU A 84 15.32 19.46 -0.26
C LEU A 84 15.71 20.74 0.52
N ALA A 85 16.21 21.76 -0.16
CA ALA A 85 16.52 23.06 0.46
C ALA A 85 15.27 23.66 1.09
N HIS A 86 14.18 23.76 0.33
CA HIS A 86 12.92 24.30 0.83
C HIS A 86 12.31 23.43 1.95
N ALA A 87 12.39 22.12 1.83
CA ALA A 87 11.93 21.22 2.89
C ALA A 87 12.69 21.43 4.21
N ARG A 88 14.00 21.75 4.15
CA ARG A 88 14.81 22.07 5.34
C ARG A 88 14.48 23.42 5.96
N GLU A 89 14.01 24.38 5.17
CA GLU A 89 13.47 25.63 5.71
C GLU A 89 12.20 25.40 6.54
N LEU A 90 11.35 24.48 6.09
CA LEU A 90 10.11 24.11 6.78
C LEU A 90 10.34 23.16 7.97
N CYS A 91 11.32 22.25 7.85
CA CYS A 91 11.64 21.24 8.82
C CYS A 91 13.15 21.03 8.87
N ALA A 92 13.84 21.75 9.78
CA ALA A 92 15.30 21.71 9.90
C ALA A 92 15.85 20.32 10.18
N ASP A 93 15.10 19.49 10.92
CA ASP A 93 15.48 18.15 11.35
C ASP A 93 15.08 17.06 10.34
N VAL A 94 14.63 17.42 9.14
CA VAL A 94 14.22 16.42 8.14
C VAL A 94 15.39 15.51 7.76
N SER A 95 15.15 14.21 7.91
CA SER A 95 16.13 13.18 7.55
C SER A 95 15.92 12.75 6.09
N THR A 96 17.03 12.56 5.36
CA THR A 96 17.00 12.06 3.98
C THR A 96 17.38 10.60 3.93
N ILE A 97 16.69 9.81 3.12
CA ILE A 97 17.08 8.45 2.76
C ILE A 97 17.16 8.33 1.23
N PRO A 98 18.12 7.55 0.71
CA PRO A 98 18.27 7.36 -0.72
C PRO A 98 17.18 6.46 -1.29
N TYR A 99 17.01 6.47 -2.62
CA TYR A 99 16.19 5.48 -3.31
C TYR A 99 16.77 4.06 -3.16
N THR A 100 15.86 3.09 -3.05
CA THR A 100 16.15 1.65 -2.99
C THR A 100 15.23 0.89 -3.94
N PHE A 101 15.42 1.07 -5.25
CA PHE A 101 14.49 0.59 -6.28
C PHE A 101 14.22 -0.92 -6.21
N ASP A 102 15.24 -1.73 -5.93
CA ASP A 102 15.07 -3.19 -5.78
C ASP A 102 14.15 -3.53 -4.60
N ALA A 103 14.27 -2.80 -3.48
CA ALA A 103 13.41 -2.98 -2.33
C ALA A 103 11.96 -2.55 -2.64
N TYR A 104 11.78 -1.45 -3.38
CA TYR A 104 10.45 -1.01 -3.80
C TYR A 104 9.78 -2.06 -4.68
N TYR A 105 10.50 -2.61 -5.65
CA TYR A 105 9.98 -3.66 -6.51
C TYR A 105 9.60 -4.91 -5.72
N ALA A 106 10.46 -5.37 -4.80
CA ALA A 106 10.19 -6.53 -3.97
C ALA A 106 8.94 -6.35 -3.10
N VAL A 107 8.79 -5.18 -2.44
CA VAL A 107 7.62 -4.87 -1.61
C VAL A 107 6.35 -4.74 -2.45
N SER A 108 6.45 -4.13 -3.64
CA SER A 108 5.33 -4.04 -4.57
C SER A 108 4.82 -5.42 -4.99
N LEU A 109 5.71 -6.38 -5.26
CA LEU A 109 5.30 -7.76 -5.57
C LEU A 109 4.59 -8.43 -4.39
N GLN A 110 5.08 -8.25 -3.16
CA GLN A 110 4.41 -8.75 -1.95
C GLN A 110 3.02 -8.12 -1.78
N PHE A 111 2.91 -6.81 -1.95
CA PHE A 111 1.65 -6.09 -1.92
C PHE A 111 0.65 -6.64 -2.93
N TYR A 112 1.05 -6.75 -4.20
CA TYR A 112 0.18 -7.27 -5.24
C TYR A 112 -0.19 -8.74 -5.04
N ALA A 113 0.69 -9.57 -4.49
CA ALA A 113 0.35 -10.95 -4.14
C ALA A 113 -0.80 -11.00 -3.11
N VAL A 114 -0.74 -10.18 -2.05
CA VAL A 114 -1.83 -10.08 -1.06
C VAL A 114 -3.13 -9.60 -1.72
N LEU A 115 -3.07 -8.60 -2.60
CA LEU A 115 -4.26 -8.07 -3.26
C LEU A 115 -4.92 -9.10 -4.18
N LEU A 116 -4.13 -9.88 -4.93
CA LEU A 116 -4.60 -10.93 -5.83
C LEU A 116 -5.29 -12.08 -5.09
N ASP A 117 -4.83 -12.40 -3.88
CA ASP A 117 -5.47 -13.42 -3.04
C ASP A 117 -6.86 -13.00 -2.54
N VAL A 118 -7.12 -11.69 -2.48
CA VAL A 118 -8.37 -11.13 -1.94
C VAL A 118 -9.35 -10.72 -3.04
N ALA A 119 -8.86 -10.11 -4.11
CA ALA A 119 -9.70 -9.48 -5.13
C ALA A 119 -10.44 -10.48 -6.03
N ASP A 120 -11.64 -10.13 -6.47
CA ASP A 120 -12.35 -10.80 -7.57
C ASP A 120 -11.74 -10.38 -8.92
N ALA A 121 -11.34 -9.11 -9.03
CA ALA A 121 -10.57 -8.56 -10.14
C ALA A 121 -9.67 -7.43 -9.62
N LEU A 122 -8.52 -7.24 -10.26
CA LEU A 122 -7.53 -6.23 -9.87
C LEU A 122 -7.08 -5.45 -11.10
N GLN A 123 -7.00 -4.13 -10.95
CA GLN A 123 -6.37 -3.23 -11.91
C GLN A 123 -5.18 -2.54 -11.24
N VAL A 124 -3.98 -2.80 -11.74
CA VAL A 124 -2.76 -2.10 -11.34
C VAL A 124 -2.82 -0.66 -11.83
N VAL A 125 -2.60 0.30 -10.93
CA VAL A 125 -2.51 1.73 -11.25
C VAL A 125 -1.06 2.19 -11.26
N SER A 126 -0.30 1.87 -10.20
CA SER A 126 1.13 2.19 -10.07
C SER A 126 1.89 1.08 -9.35
N ILE A 127 3.09 1.35 -8.85
CA ILE A 127 3.89 0.42 -8.05
C ILE A 127 3.29 0.16 -6.66
N ASP A 128 2.44 1.07 -6.17
CA ASP A 128 1.90 1.12 -4.81
C ASP A 128 0.39 1.39 -4.77
N GLU A 129 -0.29 1.40 -5.94
CA GLU A 129 -1.68 1.78 -6.06
C GLU A 129 -2.46 0.80 -6.95
N ALA A 130 -3.64 0.38 -6.51
CA ALA A 130 -4.50 -0.56 -7.24
C ALA A 130 -5.99 -0.27 -7.02
N LEU A 131 -6.80 -0.68 -8.00
CA LEU A 131 -8.25 -0.81 -7.87
C LEU A 131 -8.62 -2.29 -7.79
N LEU A 132 -9.46 -2.65 -6.82
CA LEU A 132 -9.91 -4.02 -6.58
C LEU A 132 -11.43 -4.10 -6.66
N ASP A 133 -11.93 -5.05 -7.42
CA ASP A 133 -13.31 -5.50 -7.26
C ASP A 133 -13.34 -6.56 -6.16
N VAL A 134 -14.11 -6.33 -5.10
CA VAL A 134 -14.27 -7.23 -3.95
C VAL A 134 -15.73 -7.59 -3.71
N SER A 135 -16.56 -7.43 -4.73
CA SER A 135 -18.01 -7.53 -4.63
C SER A 135 -18.47 -8.90 -4.15
N HIS A 136 -17.94 -9.99 -4.70
CA HIS A 136 -18.29 -11.35 -4.29
C HIS A 136 -17.78 -11.69 -2.89
N VAL A 137 -16.58 -11.19 -2.53
CA VAL A 137 -16.00 -11.38 -1.19
C VAL A 137 -16.89 -10.74 -0.14
N VAL A 138 -17.27 -9.48 -0.37
CA VAL A 138 -18.14 -8.72 0.56
C VAL A 138 -19.52 -9.39 0.67
N ALA A 139 -20.08 -9.88 -0.44
CA ALA A 139 -21.36 -10.59 -0.44
C ALA A 139 -21.30 -11.88 0.36
N ALA A 140 -20.25 -12.68 0.18
CA ALA A 140 -20.04 -13.91 0.95
C ALA A 140 -19.91 -13.62 2.45
N LEU A 141 -19.13 -12.61 2.84
CA LEU A 141 -19.02 -12.17 4.23
C LEU A 141 -20.34 -11.71 4.81
N ALA A 142 -21.16 -10.99 4.04
CA ALA A 142 -22.49 -10.54 4.45
C ALA A 142 -23.47 -11.72 4.65
N ALA A 143 -23.33 -12.79 3.86
CA ALA A 143 -24.09 -14.02 4.00
C ALA A 143 -23.61 -14.93 5.14
N GLY A 144 -22.52 -14.56 5.85
CA GLY A 144 -21.93 -15.36 6.91
C GLY A 144 -21.06 -16.50 6.41
N ASP A 145 -20.77 -16.55 5.12
CA ASP A 145 -19.85 -17.53 4.53
C ASP A 145 -18.40 -17.11 4.79
N ARG A 146 -17.79 -17.77 5.79
CA ARG A 146 -16.40 -17.51 6.19
C ARG A 146 -15.40 -18.44 5.48
N ALA A 147 -15.90 -19.40 4.74
CA ALA A 147 -15.10 -20.43 4.09
C ALA A 147 -15.22 -20.34 2.56
N GLN A 148 -14.57 -19.36 1.94
CA GLN A 148 -14.40 -19.42 0.49
C GLN A 148 -13.29 -20.43 0.16
N PRO A 149 -13.60 -21.53 -0.58
CA PRO A 149 -12.58 -22.48 -1.02
C PRO A 149 -11.59 -21.75 -1.94
N GLY A 150 -10.30 -21.77 -1.58
CA GLY A 150 -9.22 -21.20 -2.39
C GLY A 150 -8.68 -19.85 -1.95
N ARG A 151 -9.29 -19.18 -0.98
CA ARG A 151 -8.76 -17.93 -0.41
C ARG A 151 -7.99 -18.19 0.89
N ASP A 152 -6.97 -17.39 1.13
CA ASP A 152 -6.04 -17.54 2.26
C ASP A 152 -6.78 -17.65 3.60
N ARG A 153 -6.44 -18.68 4.39
CA ARG A 153 -6.90 -18.83 5.78
C ARG A 153 -6.57 -17.60 6.64
N ARG A 154 -5.51 -16.86 6.29
CA ARG A 154 -5.11 -15.63 6.95
C ARG A 154 -6.18 -14.55 6.78
N LEU A 155 -6.79 -14.41 5.58
CA LEU A 155 -7.87 -13.46 5.35
C LEU A 155 -9.06 -13.73 6.28
N ALA A 156 -9.47 -14.98 6.42
CA ALA A 156 -10.58 -15.35 7.30
C ALA A 156 -10.30 -15.00 8.77
N ALA A 157 -9.07 -15.22 9.23
CA ALA A 157 -8.65 -14.87 10.59
C ALA A 157 -8.62 -13.35 10.81
N CYS A 158 -8.08 -12.58 9.85
CA CYS A 158 -8.04 -11.13 9.92
C CYS A 158 -9.46 -10.54 9.89
N VAL A 159 -10.35 -11.02 9.02
CA VAL A 159 -11.76 -10.57 9.00
C VAL A 159 -12.47 -10.89 10.32
N ALA A 160 -12.20 -12.04 10.93
CA ALA A 160 -12.79 -12.40 12.21
C ALA A 160 -12.33 -11.48 13.35
N ALA A 161 -11.12 -10.95 13.30
CA ALA A 161 -10.63 -9.95 14.26
C ALA A 161 -11.43 -8.64 14.21
N HIS A 162 -12.07 -8.36 13.09
CA HIS A 162 -12.88 -7.15 12.84
C HIS A 162 -14.40 -7.43 12.81
N ALA A 163 -14.87 -8.51 13.47
CA ALA A 163 -16.26 -8.99 13.41
C ALA A 163 -17.33 -7.99 13.86
N GLY A 164 -16.95 -6.92 14.57
CA GLY A 164 -17.86 -5.85 14.98
C GLY A 164 -18.14 -4.78 13.90
N LEU A 165 -17.44 -4.86 12.77
CA LEU A 165 -17.57 -3.91 11.67
C LEU A 165 -18.53 -4.44 10.58
N SER A 166 -19.02 -3.54 9.70
CA SER A 166 -19.73 -3.98 8.50
C SER A 166 -18.79 -4.82 7.60
N PRO A 167 -19.31 -5.76 6.78
CA PRO A 167 -18.51 -6.63 5.94
C PRO A 167 -17.46 -5.89 5.09
N VAL A 168 -17.83 -4.73 4.52
CA VAL A 168 -16.93 -3.87 3.73
C VAL A 168 -15.77 -3.35 4.59
N ARG A 169 -16.07 -2.83 5.78
CA ARG A 169 -15.04 -2.28 6.69
C ARG A 169 -14.17 -3.39 7.27
N ALA A 170 -14.76 -4.51 7.65
CA ALA A 170 -14.01 -5.67 8.15
C ALA A 170 -13.01 -6.17 7.10
N LEU A 171 -13.42 -6.25 5.83
CA LEU A 171 -12.51 -6.63 4.75
C LEU A 171 -11.41 -5.59 4.52
N ALA A 172 -11.73 -4.30 4.59
CA ALA A 172 -10.72 -3.24 4.40
C ALA A 172 -9.65 -3.27 5.51
N GLU A 173 -10.05 -3.44 6.78
CA GLU A 173 -9.11 -3.54 7.89
C GLU A 173 -8.30 -4.85 7.82
N ALA A 174 -8.94 -5.97 7.48
CA ALA A 174 -8.25 -7.25 7.29
C ALA A 174 -7.20 -7.17 6.17
N LEU A 175 -7.50 -6.47 5.08
CA LEU A 175 -6.56 -6.26 3.98
C LEU A 175 -5.34 -5.43 4.42
N ARG A 176 -5.57 -4.36 5.21
CA ARG A 176 -4.48 -3.57 5.81
C ARG A 176 -3.57 -4.42 6.69
N ASP A 177 -4.16 -5.26 7.55
CA ASP A 177 -3.41 -6.14 8.44
C ASP A 177 -2.57 -7.15 7.65
N LEU A 178 -3.14 -7.75 6.59
CA LEU A 178 -2.42 -8.67 5.71
C LEU A 178 -1.26 -7.98 4.98
N VAL A 179 -1.49 -6.79 4.42
CA VAL A 179 -0.44 -6.02 3.74
C VAL A 179 0.68 -5.67 4.72
N ARG A 180 0.36 -5.17 5.92
CA ARG A 180 1.36 -4.87 6.95
C ARG A 180 2.16 -6.10 7.37
N ALA A 181 1.49 -7.23 7.57
CA ALA A 181 2.14 -8.48 7.98
C ALA A 181 3.11 -9.00 6.91
N GLU A 182 2.75 -8.88 5.63
CA GLU A 182 3.55 -9.39 4.52
C GLU A 182 4.69 -8.44 4.14
N THR A 183 4.41 -7.14 4.11
CA THR A 183 5.37 -6.14 3.62
C THR A 183 6.25 -5.56 4.73
N HIS A 184 5.83 -5.67 6.00
CA HIS A 184 6.44 -4.99 7.15
C HIS A 184 6.51 -3.46 6.97
N CYS A 185 5.61 -2.89 6.17
CA CYS A 185 5.40 -1.46 6.00
C CYS A 185 4.17 -1.01 6.79
N GLU A 186 4.17 0.25 7.25
CA GLU A 186 3.04 0.87 7.97
C GLU A 186 2.19 1.70 7.01
#